data_64a6902749d8c612a09ae042c3cb558d
#
_entry.id   64a6902749d8c612a09ae042c3cb558d
#
_cell.length_a   1.000
_cell.length_b   1.000
_cell.length_c   1.000
_cell.angle_alpha   90.00
_cell.angle_beta   90.00
_cell.angle_gamma   90.00
#
_symmetry.space_group_name_H-M   'P 1'
#
loop_
_entity.id
_entity.type
_entity.pdbx_description
1 polymer ?
#
loop_
_entity_poly.entity_id
_entity_poly.type
_entity_poly.pdbx_seq_one_letter_code
_entity_poly.pdbx_strand_id
1 'polypeptide(L)'
;MANQQNVRVPFGTPAGEVLRACGLSSDPQYLIFGDAMTGVTADSVDTPILPGTTCLLALVSRTVLAPQPCMGCGRCARVCHADLLPYEIVRRLENMHYERLVSLEPEACDGCGACS
;
A
#
# COMPACT_ATOMS: atom_id res chain seq x y z
N MET A 1 -6.46 -7.86 20.95
CA MET A 1 -6.72 -8.54 19.67
C MET A 1 -8.15 -8.17 19.26
N ALA A 2 -8.31 -7.50 18.13
CA ALA A 2 -9.66 -7.15 17.67
C ALA A 2 -10.42 -8.42 17.28
N ASN A 3 -11.72 -8.50 17.60
CA ASN A 3 -12.56 -9.61 17.16
C ASN A 3 -12.80 -9.49 15.66
N GLN A 4 -12.32 -10.45 14.90
CA GLN A 4 -12.63 -10.56 13.47
C GLN A 4 -14.08 -11.02 13.34
N GLN A 5 -14.92 -10.20 12.70
CA GLN A 5 -16.33 -10.49 12.54
C GLN A 5 -16.90 -9.78 11.31
N ASN A 6 -18.03 -10.28 10.83
CA ASN A 6 -18.81 -9.61 9.81
C ASN A 6 -19.81 -8.68 10.49
N VAL A 7 -19.85 -7.43 10.05
CA VAL A 7 -20.74 -6.41 10.58
C VAL A 7 -21.56 -5.77 9.48
N ARG A 8 -22.80 -5.39 9.78
CA ARG A 8 -23.61 -4.58 8.87
C ARG A 8 -23.50 -3.13 9.28
N VAL A 9 -23.02 -2.30 8.37
CA VAL A 9 -22.68 -0.91 8.60
C VAL A 9 -23.39 -0.03 7.57
N PRO A 10 -24.04 1.07 7.99
CA PRO A 10 -24.53 2.08 7.03
C PRO A 10 -23.38 2.73 6.25
N PHE A 11 -23.62 3.05 4.99
CA PHE A 11 -22.66 3.84 4.22
C PHE A 11 -22.47 5.21 4.83
N GLY A 12 -21.25 5.74 4.78
CA GLY A 12 -20.89 7.00 5.38
C GLY A 12 -20.43 6.90 6.84
N THR A 13 -20.52 5.73 7.47
CA THR A 13 -20.00 5.52 8.83
C THR A 13 -18.47 5.61 8.80
N PRO A 14 -17.83 6.39 9.70
CA PRO A 14 -16.37 6.42 9.81
C PRO A 14 -15.79 5.04 10.13
N ALA A 15 -14.71 4.65 9.48
CA ALA A 15 -14.06 3.35 9.70
C ALA A 15 -13.63 3.15 11.15
N GLY A 16 -13.19 4.21 11.83
CA GLY A 16 -12.80 4.16 13.23
C GLY A 16 -13.92 3.74 14.17
N GLU A 17 -15.18 4.14 13.90
CA GLU A 17 -16.34 3.70 14.69
C GLU A 17 -16.59 2.21 14.53
N VAL A 18 -16.51 1.71 13.30
CA VAL A 18 -16.66 0.28 13.01
C VAL A 18 -15.58 -0.54 13.72
N LEU A 19 -14.35 -0.09 13.66
CA LEU A 19 -13.21 -0.77 14.30
C LEU A 19 -13.34 -0.79 15.83
N ARG A 20 -13.77 0.33 16.45
CA ARG A 20 -14.02 0.38 17.90
C ARG A 20 -15.15 -0.55 18.30
N ALA A 21 -16.23 -0.60 17.52
CA ALA A 21 -17.33 -1.53 17.74
C ALA A 21 -16.87 -3.00 17.65
N CYS A 22 -15.86 -3.30 16.83
CA CYS A 22 -15.22 -4.62 16.72
C CYS A 22 -14.14 -4.88 17.79
N GLY A 23 -13.98 -4.00 18.77
CA GLY A 23 -13.05 -4.19 19.89
C GLY A 23 -11.60 -3.76 19.61
N LEU A 24 -11.38 -2.87 18.64
CA LEU A 24 -10.09 -2.25 18.47
C LEU A 24 -9.90 -1.17 19.55
N SER A 25 -8.91 -1.34 20.41
CA SER A 25 -8.64 -0.46 21.57
C SER A 25 -7.59 0.62 21.29
N SER A 26 -6.86 0.53 20.18
CA SER A 26 -5.83 1.49 19.78
C SER A 26 -5.95 1.81 18.28
N ASP A 27 -5.56 3.03 17.90
CA ASP A 27 -5.56 3.41 16.49
C ASP A 27 -4.63 2.50 15.68
N PRO A 28 -5.09 2.01 14.52
CA PRO A 28 -4.26 1.17 13.66
C PRO A 28 -3.14 2.00 13.02
N GLN A 29 -1.98 1.39 12.85
CA GLN A 29 -0.88 2.01 12.11
C GLN A 29 -1.20 2.12 10.61
N TYR A 30 -1.91 1.12 10.09
CA TYR A 30 -2.40 1.10 8.71
C TYR A 30 -3.85 0.65 8.69
N LEU A 31 -4.66 1.34 7.93
CA LEU A 31 -6.05 1.00 7.66
C LEU A 31 -6.21 0.78 6.15
N ILE A 32 -6.70 -0.40 5.77
CA ILE A 32 -6.87 -0.79 4.37
C ILE A 32 -8.35 -1.05 4.11
N PHE A 33 -8.91 -0.36 3.13
CA PHE A 33 -10.25 -0.60 2.60
C PHE A 33 -10.17 -1.63 1.48
N GLY A 34 -10.76 -2.79 1.68
CA GLY A 34 -10.65 -3.95 0.81
C GLY A 34 -9.79 -5.05 1.43
N ASP A 35 -9.34 -5.96 0.61
CA ASP A 35 -8.51 -7.09 1.03
C ASP A 35 -7.00 -6.76 1.04
N ALA A 36 -6.19 -7.74 1.42
CA ALA A 36 -4.75 -7.59 1.53
C ALA A 36 -4.02 -7.46 0.18
N MET A 37 -4.67 -7.81 -0.93
CA MET A 37 -4.05 -7.82 -2.27
C MET A 37 -4.47 -6.62 -3.13
N THR A 38 -5.74 -6.24 -3.04
CA THR A 38 -6.33 -5.20 -3.91
C THR A 38 -6.85 -4.00 -3.11
N GLY A 39 -6.70 -4.02 -1.79
CA GLY A 39 -7.16 -2.96 -0.91
C GLY A 39 -6.35 -1.67 -1.05
N VAL A 40 -7.00 -0.57 -0.72
CA VAL A 40 -6.41 0.78 -0.74
C VAL A 40 -6.20 1.25 0.69
N THR A 41 -5.02 1.75 0.99
CA THR A 41 -4.71 2.33 2.30
C THR A 41 -5.48 3.64 2.49
N ALA A 42 -6.16 3.77 3.62
CA ALA A 42 -6.81 5.02 4.02
C ALA A 42 -5.84 5.90 4.79
N ASP A 43 -5.93 7.19 4.55
CA ASP A 43 -5.09 8.20 5.23
C ASP A 43 -5.53 8.45 6.68
N SER A 44 -6.80 8.15 7.00
CA SER A 44 -7.40 8.43 8.31
C SER A 44 -8.45 7.39 8.70
N VAL A 45 -8.61 7.21 9.99
CA VAL A 45 -9.70 6.41 10.59
C VAL A 45 -11.08 7.05 10.41
N ASP A 46 -11.11 8.35 10.09
CA ASP A 46 -12.37 9.09 9.83
C ASP A 46 -12.89 8.88 8.40
N THR A 47 -12.12 8.17 7.55
CA THR A 47 -12.54 7.83 6.19
C THR A 47 -13.85 7.03 6.22
N PRO A 48 -14.90 7.48 5.50
CA PRO A 48 -16.21 6.84 5.54
C PRO A 48 -16.24 5.53 4.75
N ILE A 49 -17.09 4.61 5.21
CA ILE A 49 -17.39 3.36 4.47
C ILE A 49 -18.19 3.70 3.21
N LEU A 50 -17.71 3.26 2.07
CA LEU A 50 -18.35 3.44 0.77
C LEU A 50 -19.03 2.15 0.29
N PRO A 51 -19.97 2.24 -0.68
CA PRO A 51 -20.70 1.06 -1.21
C PRO A 51 -19.79 -0.07 -1.74
N GLY A 52 -18.58 0.22 -2.18
CA GLY A 52 -17.61 -0.78 -2.68
C GLY A 52 -16.73 -1.40 -1.58
N THR A 53 -16.86 -0.97 -0.34
CA THR A 53 -16.02 -1.48 0.76
C THR A 53 -16.52 -2.83 1.23
N THR A 54 -15.78 -3.89 0.89
CA THR A 54 -16.12 -5.28 1.25
C THR A 54 -15.43 -5.73 2.54
N CYS A 55 -14.31 -5.13 2.89
CA CYS A 55 -13.49 -5.50 4.05
C CYS A 55 -12.77 -4.26 4.60
N LEU A 56 -12.50 -4.28 5.90
CA LEU A 56 -11.58 -3.36 6.58
C LEU A 56 -10.47 -4.17 7.24
N LEU A 57 -9.22 -3.89 6.89
CA LEU A 57 -8.06 -4.45 7.55
C LEU A 57 -7.37 -3.37 8.38
N ALA A 58 -7.30 -3.61 9.68
CA ALA A 58 -6.61 -2.74 10.63
C ALA A 58 -5.34 -3.43 11.12
N LEU A 59 -4.19 -2.87 10.76
CA LEU A 59 -2.87 -3.36 11.17
C LEU A 59 -2.34 -2.49 12.29
N VAL A 60 -2.19 -3.05 13.48
CA VAL A 60 -1.73 -2.35 14.69
C VAL A 60 -0.21 -2.21 14.72
N SER A 61 0.51 -3.15 14.16
CA SER A 61 1.96 -3.06 14.00
C SER A 61 2.42 -3.73 12.72
N ARG A 62 3.37 -3.12 12.04
CA ARG A 62 4.09 -3.71 10.92
C ARG A 62 5.58 -3.55 11.19
N THR A 63 6.32 -4.64 11.07
CA THR A 63 7.78 -4.55 11.03
C THR A 63 8.18 -3.92 9.71
N VAL A 64 8.51 -2.64 9.74
CA VAL A 64 9.11 -1.96 8.59
C VAL A 64 10.58 -2.34 8.58
N LEU A 65 10.99 -3.10 7.58
CA LEU A 65 12.41 -3.39 7.39
C LEU A 65 13.13 -2.10 7.03
N ALA A 66 14.30 -1.88 7.63
CA ALA A 66 15.14 -0.75 7.26
C ALA A 66 15.49 -0.84 5.76
N PRO A 67 15.46 0.30 5.03
CA PRO A 67 15.88 0.32 3.64
C PRO A 67 17.28 -0.23 3.49
N GLN A 68 17.48 -1.14 2.56
CA GLN A 68 18.79 -1.70 2.24
C GLN A 68 19.26 -1.14 0.90
N PRO A 69 20.56 -0.84 0.76
CA PRO A 69 21.08 -0.38 -0.52
C PRO A 69 20.91 -1.45 -1.59
N CYS A 70 20.59 -1.00 -2.81
CA CYS A 70 20.40 -1.89 -3.93
C CYS A 70 21.73 -2.57 -4.33
N MET A 71 21.76 -3.91 -4.34
CA MET A 71 22.92 -4.70 -4.74
C MET A 71 23.07 -4.86 -6.27
N GLY A 72 22.14 -4.33 -7.07
CA GLY A 72 22.20 -4.38 -8.53
C GLY A 72 21.94 -5.75 -9.15
N CYS A 73 21.25 -6.66 -8.48
CA CYS A 73 21.04 -8.04 -8.96
C CYS A 73 20.12 -8.17 -10.18
N GLY A 74 19.39 -7.10 -10.59
CA GLY A 74 18.53 -7.05 -11.77
C GLY A 74 17.24 -7.91 -11.67
N ARG A 75 16.94 -8.51 -10.53
CA ARG A 75 15.73 -9.34 -10.34
C ARG A 75 14.47 -8.54 -10.63
N CYS A 76 14.38 -7.29 -10.16
CA CYS A 76 13.26 -6.39 -10.38
C CYS A 76 12.97 -6.15 -11.87
N ALA A 77 14.00 -6.04 -12.72
CA ALA A 77 13.80 -5.89 -14.15
C ALA A 77 13.26 -7.18 -14.80
N ARG A 78 13.65 -8.35 -14.31
CA ARG A 78 13.17 -9.64 -14.86
C ARG A 78 11.73 -9.96 -14.55
N VAL A 79 11.18 -9.41 -13.46
CA VAL A 79 9.78 -9.64 -13.06
C VAL A 79 8.85 -8.52 -13.52
N CYS A 80 9.39 -7.44 -14.08
CA CYS A 80 8.60 -6.33 -14.57
C CYS A 80 7.90 -6.70 -15.87
N HIS A 81 6.57 -6.73 -15.89
CA HIS A 81 5.79 -7.04 -17.09
C HIS A 81 5.72 -5.86 -18.08
N ALA A 82 6.07 -4.65 -17.63
CA ALA A 82 6.22 -3.46 -18.47
C ALA A 82 7.65 -3.25 -18.98
N ASP A 83 8.54 -4.25 -18.84
CA ASP A 83 9.94 -4.23 -19.26
C ASP A 83 10.76 -3.04 -18.73
N LEU A 84 10.35 -2.48 -17.59
CA LEU A 84 11.06 -1.37 -16.96
C LEU A 84 12.33 -1.84 -16.25
N LEU A 85 13.20 -0.88 -15.95
CA LEU A 85 14.40 -1.07 -15.13
C LEU A 85 14.24 -0.40 -13.74
N PRO A 86 13.47 -0.99 -12.81
CA PRO A 86 13.14 -0.31 -11.55
C PRO A 86 14.38 0.10 -10.75
N TYR A 87 15.44 -0.72 -10.72
CA TYR A 87 16.69 -0.40 -10.02
C TYR A 87 17.37 0.83 -10.59
N GLU A 88 17.32 1.01 -11.91
CA GLU A 88 17.95 2.16 -12.58
C GLU A 88 17.10 3.42 -12.36
N ILE A 89 15.78 3.30 -12.40
CA ILE A 89 14.84 4.40 -12.10
C ILE A 89 15.10 4.93 -10.68
N VAL A 90 15.13 4.05 -9.67
CA VAL A 90 15.39 4.44 -8.28
C VAL A 90 16.77 5.09 -8.15
N ARG A 91 17.82 4.49 -8.71
CA ARG A 91 19.17 5.03 -8.68
C ARG A 91 19.29 6.42 -9.30
N ARG A 92 18.54 6.68 -10.39
CA ARG A 92 18.49 8.01 -11.00
C ARG A 92 17.77 9.03 -10.14
N LEU A 93 16.67 8.62 -9.51
CA LEU A 93 15.94 9.46 -8.56
C LEU A 93 16.80 9.83 -7.35
N GLU A 94 17.49 8.87 -6.73
CA GLU A 94 18.38 9.10 -5.60
C GLU A 94 19.52 10.07 -5.93
N ASN A 95 20.02 10.04 -7.16
CA ASN A 95 21.08 10.92 -7.64
C ASN A 95 20.57 12.21 -8.31
N MET A 96 19.25 12.50 -8.25
CA MET A 96 18.61 13.66 -8.85
C MET A 96 18.85 13.84 -10.37
N HIS A 97 19.09 12.75 -11.09
CA HIS A 97 19.32 12.75 -12.54
C HIS A 97 18.00 12.67 -13.32
N TYR A 98 17.09 13.62 -13.10
CA TYR A 98 15.74 13.62 -13.66
C TYR A 98 15.68 13.61 -15.19
N GLU A 99 16.59 14.31 -15.86
CA GLU A 99 16.64 14.36 -17.33
C GLU A 99 16.80 12.98 -17.97
N ARG A 100 17.50 12.08 -17.28
CA ARG A 100 17.73 10.72 -17.74
C ARG A 100 16.62 9.74 -17.36
N LEU A 101 15.66 10.15 -16.52
CA LEU A 101 14.50 9.33 -16.18
C LEU A 101 13.52 9.21 -17.33
N VAL A 102 13.36 10.26 -18.14
CA VAL A 102 12.44 10.27 -19.29
C VAL A 102 12.72 9.10 -20.23
N SER A 103 13.99 8.76 -20.46
CA SER A 103 14.39 7.64 -21.33
C SER A 103 14.13 6.24 -20.71
N LEU A 104 13.78 6.18 -19.43
CA LEU A 104 13.44 4.94 -18.72
C LEU A 104 11.91 4.75 -18.57
N GLU A 105 11.12 5.69 -19.10
CA GLU A 105 9.65 5.64 -19.16
C GLU A 105 9.00 5.22 -17.84
N PRO A 106 9.33 5.81 -16.67
CA PRO A 106 8.81 5.39 -15.38
C PRO A 106 7.28 5.47 -15.27
N GLU A 107 6.65 6.31 -16.07
CA GLU A 107 5.19 6.45 -16.19
C GLU A 107 4.48 5.22 -16.76
N ALA A 108 5.20 4.31 -17.42
CA ALA A 108 4.65 3.04 -17.87
C ALA A 108 4.44 2.05 -16.71
N CYS A 109 4.85 2.41 -15.48
CA CYS A 109 4.64 1.59 -14.30
C CYS A 109 3.18 1.66 -13.82
N ASP A 110 2.52 0.51 -13.74
CA ASP A 110 1.15 0.36 -13.21
C ASP A 110 1.08 0.15 -11.69
N GLY A 111 2.22 0.12 -11.00
CA GLY A 111 2.27 -0.04 -9.56
C GLY A 111 1.98 -1.45 -9.05
N CYS A 112 2.14 -2.50 -9.86
CA CYS A 112 1.83 -3.90 -9.49
C CYS A 112 2.63 -4.44 -8.29
N GLY A 113 3.74 -3.80 -7.89
CA GLY A 113 4.55 -4.18 -6.74
C GLY A 113 5.43 -5.43 -6.92
N ALA A 114 5.46 -6.06 -8.09
CA ALA A 114 6.23 -7.29 -8.33
C ALA A 114 7.75 -7.13 -8.14
N CYS A 115 8.24 -5.89 -8.23
CA CYS A 115 9.65 -5.54 -8.06
C CYS A 115 10.06 -5.18 -6.62
N SER A 116 9.12 -5.17 -5.67
CA SER A 116 9.35 -4.77 -4.26
C SER A 116 10.02 -5.87 -3.45
#